data_fe21fb80e4e4e93ac51e7b4d085cae9a
#
_entry.id   fe21fb80e4e4e93ac51e7b4d085cae9a
#
_cell.length_a   1.000
_cell.length_b   1.000
_cell.length_c   1.000
_cell.angle_alpha   90.00
_cell.angle_beta   90.00
_cell.angle_gamma   90.00
#
_symmetry.space_group_name_H-M   'P 1'
#
loop_
_entity.id
_entity.type
_entity.pdbx_description
1 polymer ?
#
loop_
_entity_poly.entity_id
_entity_poly.type
_entity_poly.pdbx_seq_one_letter_code
_entity_poly.pdbx_strand_id
1 'polypeptide(L)'
;MSKALFLPFLTIQTGHHQVADALMDFITQHNKDIEVKKVDLLHYTNPFVEKIISQSYLSWIQYAPLLYTKFYKKVFDTPKDIEQSFKLYELLLKHLARLLEQEKPDIIFCTQSAPSYLMSKLKQSGRCSIPVVNVYTDFFMNQLWGITAIDYHFVPMKEMKEALIRRGVDESAIFVTGIPVHKEMLCTTRLHNFARNILIAGGNSGLLDCTNLYEQLKQSEHFHYHILCGKNNKLYQKIIAWKLPNITPLPYIESRTEMNCLYDQMDAIITKPGGVTISEVLHKRLPIFVHSVLPGQEEHNLRYLTEKGLAYTLNKHESLHHQLEQLLLNEEAMSHYRQQIASYFNNLQLKTAEEWEAFMQWMLKKQLVTGAMCPA
;
A
#
# COMPACT_ATOMS: atom_id res chain seq x y z
N MET A 1 20.77 19.20 -11.88
CA MET A 1 19.39 18.76 -11.76
C MET A 1 19.38 17.67 -10.69
N SER A 2 18.66 17.89 -9.62
CA SER A 2 18.62 16.92 -8.53
C SER A 2 17.79 15.71 -8.91
N LYS A 3 18.13 14.53 -8.38
CA LYS A 3 17.51 13.27 -8.78
C LYS A 3 17.01 12.46 -7.58
N ALA A 4 15.72 12.10 -7.59
CA ALA A 4 15.11 11.19 -6.64
C ALA A 4 14.89 9.82 -7.29
N LEU A 5 15.43 8.75 -6.67
CA LEU A 5 15.33 7.39 -7.17
C LEU A 5 14.37 6.58 -6.30
N PHE A 6 13.36 5.97 -6.91
CA PHE A 6 12.40 5.08 -6.28
C PHE A 6 12.73 3.63 -6.63
N LEU A 7 12.83 2.78 -5.59
CA LEU A 7 13.24 1.39 -5.73
C LEU A 7 12.12 0.42 -5.29
N PRO A 8 11.11 0.15 -6.13
CA PRO A 8 10.32 -1.07 -5.99
C PRO A 8 11.19 -2.30 -6.34
N PHE A 9 10.72 -3.50 -5.97
CA PHE A 9 11.51 -4.73 -6.15
C PHE A 9 11.11 -5.52 -7.39
N LEU A 10 9.80 -5.67 -7.64
CA LEU A 10 9.21 -6.43 -8.75
C LEU A 10 8.48 -5.52 -9.72
N THR A 11 8.34 -5.91 -10.98
CA THR A 11 7.57 -5.16 -11.99
C THR A 11 6.06 -5.25 -11.83
N ILE A 12 5.57 -6.17 -10.98
CA ILE A 12 4.12 -6.32 -10.72
C ILE A 12 3.58 -5.03 -10.11
N GLN A 13 2.61 -4.43 -10.79
CA GLN A 13 1.93 -3.22 -10.31
C GLN A 13 1.12 -3.53 -9.05
N THR A 14 1.75 -3.30 -7.91
CA THR A 14 1.20 -3.50 -6.56
C THR A 14 1.04 -2.16 -5.85
N GLY A 15 0.53 -2.19 -4.63
CA GLY A 15 0.47 -1.00 -3.76
C GLY A 15 1.81 -0.29 -3.60
N HIS A 16 2.93 -1.01 -3.60
CA HIS A 16 4.26 -0.42 -3.51
C HIS A 16 4.60 0.53 -4.67
N HIS A 17 4.16 0.18 -5.89
CA HIS A 17 4.29 1.05 -7.05
C HIS A 17 3.37 2.27 -6.94
N GLN A 18 2.13 2.06 -6.49
CA GLN A 18 1.17 3.15 -6.31
C GLN A 18 1.66 4.18 -5.29
N VAL A 19 2.29 3.73 -4.20
CA VAL A 19 2.94 4.62 -3.22
C VAL A 19 4.12 5.37 -3.83
N ALA A 20 4.96 4.68 -4.60
CA ALA A 20 6.06 5.34 -5.31
C ALA A 20 5.53 6.41 -6.27
N ASP A 21 4.52 6.09 -7.08
CA ASP A 21 3.91 7.01 -8.04
C ASP A 21 3.28 8.23 -7.33
N ALA A 22 2.56 8.02 -6.22
CA ALA A 22 2.00 9.12 -5.43
C ALA A 22 3.08 10.09 -4.91
N LEU A 23 4.18 9.56 -4.38
CA LEU A 23 5.29 10.40 -3.92
C LEU A 23 6.02 11.11 -5.07
N MET A 24 6.18 10.44 -6.23
CA MET A 24 6.75 11.07 -7.43
C MET A 24 5.89 12.24 -7.89
N ASP A 25 4.56 12.10 -7.87
CA ASP A 25 3.63 13.16 -8.23
C ASP A 25 3.75 14.36 -7.28
N PHE A 26 3.84 14.16 -5.96
CA PHE A 26 4.07 15.24 -4.99
C PHE A 26 5.42 15.97 -5.21
N ILE A 27 6.46 15.26 -5.66
CA ILE A 27 7.75 15.85 -5.97
C ILE A 27 7.69 16.71 -7.24
N THR A 28 7.09 16.18 -8.31
CA THR A 28 7.16 16.78 -9.66
C THR A 28 6.20 17.93 -9.85
N GLN A 29 5.11 17.99 -9.10
CA GLN A 29 4.05 18.99 -9.32
C GLN A 29 4.56 20.43 -9.20
N HIS A 30 5.49 20.70 -8.29
CA HIS A 30 6.03 22.04 -8.05
C HIS A 30 7.52 22.18 -8.24
N ASN A 31 8.24 21.09 -8.60
CA ASN A 31 9.68 21.06 -8.76
C ASN A 31 10.08 20.46 -10.11
N LYS A 32 9.99 21.27 -11.18
CA LYS A 32 10.41 20.84 -12.53
C LYS A 32 11.93 20.59 -12.64
N ASP A 33 12.71 21.04 -11.67
CA ASP A 33 14.17 20.88 -11.65
C ASP A 33 14.62 19.58 -10.96
N ILE A 34 13.69 18.72 -10.53
CA ILE A 34 13.99 17.44 -9.91
C ILE A 34 13.59 16.32 -10.88
N GLU A 35 14.59 15.54 -11.29
CA GLU A 35 14.34 14.28 -12.01
C GLU A 35 13.85 13.22 -11.03
N VAL A 36 12.71 12.60 -11.30
CA VAL A 36 12.23 11.43 -10.55
C VAL A 36 12.33 10.19 -11.43
N LYS A 37 12.89 9.13 -10.88
CA LYS A 37 13.05 7.86 -11.60
C LYS A 37 12.64 6.68 -10.74
N LYS A 38 11.87 5.76 -11.32
CA LYS A 38 11.47 4.50 -10.68
C LYS A 38 12.18 3.33 -11.38
N VAL A 39 12.85 2.48 -10.61
CA VAL A 39 13.59 1.32 -11.13
C VAL A 39 13.23 0.06 -10.33
N ASP A 40 12.64 -0.91 -11.02
CA ASP A 40 12.33 -2.22 -10.45
C ASP A 40 13.65 -3.01 -10.29
N LEU A 41 14.11 -3.12 -9.05
CA LEU A 41 15.47 -3.57 -8.75
C LEU A 41 15.76 -4.99 -9.25
N LEU A 42 14.82 -5.92 -9.11
CA LEU A 42 15.02 -7.29 -9.56
C LEU A 42 15.03 -7.38 -11.09
N HIS A 43 14.18 -6.62 -11.77
CA HIS A 43 14.17 -6.52 -13.23
C HIS A 43 15.48 -5.95 -13.76
N TYR A 44 15.99 -4.88 -13.15
CA TYR A 44 17.28 -4.29 -13.49
C TYR A 44 18.43 -5.30 -13.32
N THR A 45 18.36 -6.14 -12.27
CA THR A 45 19.39 -7.14 -11.98
C THR A 45 19.32 -8.32 -12.94
N ASN A 46 18.14 -8.89 -13.16
CA ASN A 46 17.92 -10.02 -14.06
C ASN A 46 16.44 -10.10 -14.48
N PRO A 47 16.08 -9.60 -15.69
CA PRO A 47 14.71 -9.62 -16.18
C PRO A 47 14.09 -11.02 -16.29
N PHE A 48 14.91 -12.03 -16.56
CA PHE A 48 14.42 -13.41 -16.69
C PHE A 48 14.03 -14.00 -15.33
N VAL A 49 14.87 -13.82 -14.31
CA VAL A 49 14.58 -14.24 -12.94
C VAL A 49 13.36 -13.50 -12.40
N GLU A 50 13.28 -12.20 -12.64
CA GLU A 50 12.12 -11.39 -12.25
C GLU A 50 10.83 -11.94 -12.85
N LYS A 51 10.81 -12.21 -14.16
CA LYS A 51 9.63 -12.75 -14.84
C LYS A 51 9.17 -14.08 -14.24
N ILE A 52 10.09 -15.00 -13.93
CA ILE A 52 9.78 -16.26 -13.27
C ILE A 52 9.15 -16.03 -11.89
N ILE A 53 9.78 -15.18 -11.08
CA ILE A 53 9.31 -14.88 -9.72
C ILE A 53 7.93 -14.22 -9.77
N SER A 54 7.74 -13.23 -10.64
CA SER A 54 6.47 -12.52 -10.80
C SER A 54 5.34 -13.44 -11.25
N GLN A 55 5.58 -14.31 -12.22
CA GLN A 55 4.59 -15.28 -12.69
C GLN A 55 4.27 -16.33 -11.62
N SER A 56 5.28 -16.83 -10.92
CA SER A 56 5.09 -17.78 -9.82
C SER A 56 4.31 -17.15 -8.67
N TYR A 57 4.63 -15.92 -8.29
CA TYR A 57 3.94 -15.15 -7.25
C TYR A 57 2.43 -15.03 -7.55
N LEU A 58 2.07 -14.58 -8.75
CA LEU A 58 0.67 -14.45 -9.17
C LEU A 58 -0.05 -15.80 -9.19
N SER A 59 0.60 -16.83 -9.70
CA SER A 59 0.04 -18.19 -9.75
C SER A 59 -0.16 -18.78 -8.36
N TRP A 60 0.78 -18.59 -7.43
CA TRP A 60 0.65 -19.10 -6.06
C TRP A 60 -0.46 -18.41 -5.29
N ILE A 61 -0.61 -17.09 -5.43
CA ILE A 61 -1.73 -16.37 -4.81
C ILE A 61 -3.07 -16.89 -5.33
N GLN A 62 -3.15 -17.15 -6.63
CA GLN A 62 -4.39 -17.54 -7.29
C GLN A 62 -4.77 -19.01 -7.07
N TYR A 63 -3.80 -19.94 -7.16
CA TYR A 63 -4.06 -21.37 -7.23
C TYR A 63 -3.53 -22.18 -6.03
N ALA A 64 -2.59 -21.64 -5.27
CA ALA A 64 -1.94 -22.34 -4.17
C ALA A 64 -1.61 -21.43 -2.98
N PRO A 65 -2.60 -20.76 -2.33
CA PRO A 65 -2.35 -19.80 -1.27
C PRO A 65 -1.61 -20.37 -0.05
N LEU A 66 -1.75 -21.67 0.24
CA LEU A 66 -1.00 -22.35 1.30
C LEU A 66 0.50 -22.47 0.99
N LEU A 67 0.88 -22.66 -0.28
CA LEU A 67 2.29 -22.67 -0.71
C LEU A 67 2.86 -21.25 -0.62
N TYR A 68 2.08 -20.25 -1.04
CA TYR A 68 2.44 -18.86 -0.88
C TYR A 68 2.71 -18.51 0.59
N THR A 69 1.83 -18.92 1.51
CA THR A 69 1.99 -18.69 2.95
C THR A 69 3.29 -19.29 3.50
N LYS A 70 3.60 -20.54 3.13
CA LYS A 70 4.84 -21.21 3.56
C LYS A 70 6.08 -20.50 3.01
N PHE A 71 6.03 -20.11 1.74
CA PHE A 71 7.11 -19.37 1.09
C PHE A 71 7.29 -17.99 1.74
N TYR A 72 6.19 -17.24 1.93
CA TYR A 72 6.21 -15.92 2.56
C TYR A 72 6.82 -15.99 3.96
N LYS A 73 6.33 -16.88 4.82
CA LYS A 73 6.86 -17.07 6.18
C LYS A 73 8.35 -17.44 6.16
N LYS A 74 8.76 -18.32 5.26
CA LYS A 74 10.17 -18.72 5.16
C LYS A 74 11.07 -17.58 4.71
N VAL A 75 10.63 -16.76 3.73
CA VAL A 75 11.47 -15.70 3.15
C VAL A 75 11.43 -14.41 3.96
N PHE A 76 10.27 -14.04 4.53
CA PHE A 76 10.08 -12.72 5.14
C PHE A 76 10.05 -12.73 6.67
N ASP A 77 9.79 -13.88 7.30
CA ASP A 77 9.78 -14.01 8.76
C ASP A 77 11.14 -14.48 9.33
N THR A 78 12.05 -14.97 8.49
CA THR A 78 13.39 -15.42 8.92
C THR A 78 14.50 -14.77 8.08
N PRO A 79 15.08 -13.64 8.52
CA PRO A 79 16.15 -12.92 7.80
C PRO A 79 17.41 -13.76 7.54
N LYS A 80 17.65 -14.78 8.36
CA LYS A 80 18.82 -15.69 8.22
C LYS A 80 18.86 -16.45 6.89
N ASP A 81 17.70 -16.68 6.26
CA ASP A 81 17.63 -17.46 5.01
C ASP A 81 18.07 -16.63 3.78
N ILE A 82 18.03 -15.30 3.85
CA ILE A 82 18.52 -14.42 2.77
C ILE A 82 20.06 -14.41 2.76
N GLU A 83 20.69 -14.41 3.92
CA GLU A 83 22.14 -14.52 4.05
C GLU A 83 22.65 -15.92 3.62
N GLN A 84 21.83 -16.96 3.72
CA GLN A 84 22.17 -18.31 3.24
C GLN A 84 22.16 -18.41 1.71
N SER A 85 21.44 -17.52 0.99
CA SER A 85 21.54 -17.35 -0.47
C SER A 85 22.67 -16.38 -0.84
N PHE A 86 23.82 -16.51 -0.21
CA PHE A 86 24.96 -15.59 -0.32
C PHE A 86 25.27 -15.12 -1.76
N LYS A 87 25.21 -16.02 -2.73
CA LYS A 87 25.50 -15.67 -4.15
C LYS A 87 24.46 -14.72 -4.75
N LEU A 88 23.15 -14.92 -4.48
CA LEU A 88 22.10 -14.05 -4.98
C LEU A 88 22.13 -12.70 -4.28
N TYR A 89 22.38 -12.70 -2.99
CA TYR A 89 22.49 -11.49 -2.19
C TYR A 89 23.64 -10.59 -2.67
N GLU A 90 24.85 -11.15 -2.83
CA GLU A 90 26.02 -10.42 -3.34
C GLU A 90 25.79 -9.90 -4.77
N LEU A 91 25.10 -10.69 -5.60
CA LEU A 91 24.73 -10.27 -6.95
C LEU A 91 23.79 -9.05 -6.91
N LEU A 92 22.77 -9.07 -6.06
CA LEU A 92 21.83 -7.95 -5.90
C LEU A 92 22.55 -6.69 -5.38
N LEU A 93 23.42 -6.83 -4.37
CA LEU A 93 24.22 -5.71 -3.86
C LEU A 93 25.13 -5.10 -4.92
N LYS A 94 25.79 -5.93 -5.72
CA LYS A 94 26.67 -5.46 -6.81
C LYS A 94 25.89 -4.70 -7.88
N HIS A 95 24.72 -5.20 -8.28
CA HIS A 95 23.88 -4.52 -9.27
C HIS A 95 23.28 -3.22 -8.71
N LEU A 96 22.86 -3.23 -7.45
CA LEU A 96 22.38 -2.02 -6.78
C LEU A 96 23.48 -0.95 -6.72
N ALA A 97 24.69 -1.30 -6.31
CA ALA A 97 25.82 -0.36 -6.30
C ALA A 97 26.08 0.22 -7.71
N ARG A 98 26.07 -0.62 -8.74
CA ARG A 98 26.21 -0.19 -10.14
C ARG A 98 25.08 0.74 -10.59
N LEU A 99 23.84 0.44 -10.21
CA LEU A 99 22.69 1.32 -10.47
C LEU A 99 22.91 2.71 -9.85
N LEU A 100 23.37 2.77 -8.60
CA LEU A 100 23.63 4.04 -7.92
C LEU A 100 24.76 4.84 -8.58
N GLU A 101 25.81 4.18 -9.04
CA GLU A 101 26.91 4.82 -9.81
C GLU A 101 26.43 5.39 -11.14
N GLN A 102 25.50 4.70 -11.82
CA GLN A 102 24.93 5.14 -13.10
C GLN A 102 23.93 6.27 -12.93
N GLU A 103 23.02 6.14 -11.97
CA GLU A 103 21.91 7.08 -11.79
C GLU A 103 22.29 8.30 -10.97
N LYS A 104 23.28 8.19 -10.09
CA LYS A 104 23.77 9.25 -9.18
C LYS A 104 22.65 10.03 -8.51
N PRO A 105 21.72 9.34 -7.80
CA PRO A 105 20.61 10.02 -7.17
C PRO A 105 21.07 10.81 -5.94
N ASP A 106 20.38 11.91 -5.64
CA ASP A 106 20.58 12.70 -4.43
C ASP A 106 19.81 12.16 -3.24
N ILE A 107 18.75 11.37 -3.50
CA ILE A 107 17.93 10.73 -2.48
C ILE A 107 17.28 9.44 -3.04
N ILE A 108 17.10 8.46 -2.18
CA ILE A 108 16.53 7.15 -2.54
C ILE A 108 15.29 6.86 -1.69
N PHE A 109 14.20 6.41 -2.32
CA PHE A 109 12.97 5.98 -1.66
C PHE A 109 12.79 4.47 -1.84
N CYS A 110 12.71 3.74 -0.72
CA CYS A 110 12.41 2.31 -0.70
C CYS A 110 10.97 2.09 -0.25
N THR A 111 10.11 1.64 -1.17
CA THR A 111 8.70 1.31 -0.88
C THR A 111 8.49 -0.17 -0.57
N GLN A 112 9.57 -0.96 -0.57
CA GLN A 112 9.57 -2.39 -0.24
C GLN A 112 10.75 -2.77 0.66
N SER A 113 10.58 -3.83 1.44
CA SER A 113 11.56 -4.27 2.43
C SER A 113 12.88 -4.78 1.82
N ALA A 114 12.84 -5.48 0.67
CA ALA A 114 14.06 -6.04 0.08
C ALA A 114 15.03 -4.96 -0.42
N PRO A 115 14.64 -3.94 -1.21
CA PRO A 115 15.49 -2.81 -1.53
C PRO A 115 15.98 -2.06 -0.28
N SER A 116 15.11 -1.85 0.72
CA SER A 116 15.47 -1.22 1.99
C SER A 116 16.59 -1.98 2.71
N TYR A 117 16.48 -3.31 2.79
CA TYR A 117 17.50 -4.16 3.38
C TYR A 117 18.85 -4.02 2.66
N LEU A 118 18.84 -4.09 1.32
CA LEU A 118 20.05 -3.96 0.51
C LEU A 118 20.69 -2.58 0.67
N MET A 119 19.90 -1.51 0.68
CA MET A 119 20.40 -0.15 0.92
C MET A 119 21.00 -0.01 2.33
N SER A 120 20.34 -0.54 3.35
CA SER A 120 20.87 -0.57 4.72
C SER A 120 22.25 -1.25 4.78
N LYS A 121 22.43 -2.36 4.09
CA LYS A 121 23.73 -3.09 4.04
C LYS A 121 24.80 -2.30 3.26
N LEU A 122 24.47 -1.66 2.15
CA LEU A 122 25.42 -0.81 1.42
C LEU A 122 25.89 0.38 2.27
N LYS A 123 24.97 1.02 3.00
CA LYS A 123 25.32 2.13 3.88
C LYS A 123 26.16 1.67 5.08
N GLN A 124 25.82 0.55 5.73
CA GLN A 124 26.59 -0.02 6.83
C GLN A 124 28.03 -0.39 6.42
N SER A 125 28.23 -0.81 5.17
CA SER A 125 29.56 -1.13 4.63
C SER A 125 30.35 0.09 4.14
N GLY A 126 29.83 1.31 4.29
CA GLY A 126 30.46 2.55 3.81
C GLY A 126 30.45 2.72 2.30
N ARG A 127 29.75 1.86 1.56
CA ARG A 127 29.70 1.87 0.09
C ARG A 127 28.66 2.83 -0.49
N CYS A 128 27.83 3.45 0.35
CA CYS A 128 26.82 4.42 -0.05
C CYS A 128 26.59 5.45 1.07
N SER A 129 26.68 6.73 0.73
CA SER A 129 26.36 7.86 1.63
C SER A 129 25.04 8.56 1.27
N ILE A 130 24.40 8.15 0.17
CA ILE A 130 23.16 8.77 -0.32
C ILE A 130 22.05 8.60 0.73
N PRO A 131 21.28 9.65 1.03
CA PRO A 131 20.15 9.58 1.93
C PRO A 131 19.07 8.58 1.45
N VAL A 132 18.58 7.75 2.37
CA VAL A 132 17.58 6.72 2.09
C VAL A 132 16.35 6.93 2.95
N VAL A 133 15.18 6.90 2.32
CA VAL A 133 13.88 6.98 2.95
C VAL A 133 13.17 5.63 2.83
N ASN A 134 12.83 5.02 3.96
CA ASN A 134 11.90 3.91 3.98
C ASN A 134 10.46 4.42 3.98
N VAL A 135 9.64 3.95 3.06
CA VAL A 135 8.22 4.24 2.98
C VAL A 135 7.44 2.96 3.21
N TYR A 136 6.89 2.81 4.41
CA TYR A 136 6.17 1.61 4.79
C TYR A 136 4.75 1.62 4.18
N THR A 137 4.40 0.54 3.52
CA THR A 137 3.20 0.40 2.69
C THR A 137 2.15 -0.54 3.29
N ASP A 138 2.37 -0.99 4.52
CA ASP A 138 1.50 -1.86 5.29
C ASP A 138 1.44 -1.43 6.76
N PHE A 139 0.37 -1.78 7.46
CA PHE A 139 0.18 -1.50 8.90
C PHE A 139 0.97 -2.47 9.79
N PHE A 140 2.08 -2.96 9.30
CA PHE A 140 3.05 -3.74 10.06
C PHE A 140 4.43 -3.61 9.40
N MET A 141 5.46 -4.00 10.15
CA MET A 141 6.84 -4.01 9.69
C MET A 141 7.39 -5.44 9.81
N ASN A 142 7.73 -6.07 8.70
CA ASN A 142 8.42 -7.35 8.71
C ASN A 142 9.91 -7.18 9.06
N GLN A 143 10.58 -8.29 9.34
CA GLN A 143 11.98 -8.27 9.77
C GLN A 143 12.98 -7.94 8.64
N LEU A 144 12.54 -7.96 7.39
CA LEU A 144 13.37 -7.69 6.23
C LEU A 144 13.59 -6.19 5.98
N TRP A 145 12.82 -5.30 6.60
CA TRP A 145 13.07 -3.88 6.48
C TRP A 145 14.45 -3.53 7.06
N GLY A 146 15.31 -2.90 6.23
CA GLY A 146 16.51 -2.26 6.72
C GLY A 146 16.16 -1.13 7.69
N ILE A 147 16.78 -1.10 8.86
CA ILE A 147 16.55 -0.06 9.87
C ILE A 147 17.85 0.71 10.13
N THR A 148 18.93 -0.04 10.30
CA THR A 148 20.25 0.53 10.57
C THR A 148 20.76 1.30 9.35
N ALA A 149 21.31 2.50 9.58
CA ALA A 149 21.85 3.40 8.56
C ALA A 149 20.83 3.89 7.51
N ILE A 150 19.52 3.79 7.78
CA ILE A 150 18.47 4.45 7.01
C ILE A 150 18.24 5.82 7.62
N ASP A 151 18.13 6.85 6.76
CA ASP A 151 18.12 8.24 7.21
C ASP A 151 16.72 8.71 7.62
N TYR A 152 15.66 8.20 6.95
CA TYR A 152 14.28 8.59 7.26
C TYR A 152 13.29 7.43 7.12
N HIS A 153 12.21 7.50 7.91
CA HIS A 153 11.16 6.49 7.94
C HIS A 153 9.78 7.15 7.86
N PHE A 154 9.01 6.88 6.80
CA PHE A 154 7.60 7.27 6.67
C PHE A 154 6.74 6.11 7.12
N VAL A 155 6.14 6.23 8.28
CA VAL A 155 5.38 5.14 8.91
C VAL A 155 3.88 5.38 8.86
N PRO A 156 3.07 4.31 8.72
CA PRO A 156 1.61 4.41 8.60
C PRO A 156 0.93 4.76 9.93
N MET A 157 1.58 4.55 11.08
CA MET A 157 0.96 4.66 12.38
C MET A 157 1.99 4.91 13.49
N LYS A 158 1.54 5.52 14.60
CA LYS A 158 2.40 5.86 15.74
C LYS A 158 3.04 4.64 16.41
N GLU A 159 2.37 3.50 16.44
CA GLU A 159 2.87 2.26 17.03
C GLU A 159 4.13 1.76 16.30
N MET A 160 4.21 1.97 14.99
CA MET A 160 5.41 1.67 14.22
C MET A 160 6.54 2.67 14.53
N LYS A 161 6.24 3.97 14.70
CA LYS A 161 7.20 4.97 15.17
C LYS A 161 7.80 4.55 16.51
N GLU A 162 6.95 4.18 17.48
CA GLU A 162 7.39 3.71 18.80
C GLU A 162 8.25 2.43 18.69
N ALA A 163 7.90 1.51 17.78
CA ALA A 163 8.67 0.30 17.56
C ALA A 163 10.06 0.58 16.95
N LEU A 164 10.19 1.58 16.07
CA LEU A 164 11.47 2.01 15.51
C LEU A 164 12.34 2.71 16.55
N ILE A 165 11.76 3.57 17.40
CA ILE A 165 12.47 4.22 18.52
C ILE A 165 13.05 3.17 19.46
N ARG A 166 12.27 2.13 19.84
CA ARG A 166 12.75 1.00 20.66
C ARG A 166 13.89 0.23 20.01
N ARG A 167 14.04 0.29 18.69
CA ARG A 167 15.15 -0.31 17.92
C ARG A 167 16.33 0.64 17.71
N GLY A 168 16.30 1.83 18.34
CA GLY A 168 17.40 2.79 18.31
C GLY A 168 17.37 3.78 17.15
N VAL A 169 16.27 3.89 16.43
CA VAL A 169 16.10 4.93 15.40
C VAL A 169 15.81 6.26 16.08
N ASP A 170 16.49 7.33 15.65
CA ASP A 170 16.24 8.69 16.14
C ASP A 170 14.80 9.10 15.84
N GLU A 171 14.12 9.64 16.85
CA GLU A 171 12.74 10.08 16.71
C GLU A 171 12.55 11.14 15.60
N SER A 172 13.53 12.02 15.43
CA SER A 172 13.51 13.09 14.41
C SER A 172 13.60 12.57 12.97
N ALA A 173 14.01 11.30 12.79
CA ALA A 173 14.07 10.62 11.51
C ALA A 173 12.76 9.88 11.15
N ILE A 174 11.76 9.86 12.07
CA ILE A 174 10.54 9.07 11.89
C ILE A 174 9.32 9.99 11.76
N PHE A 175 8.64 9.90 10.63
CA PHE A 175 7.45 10.70 10.32
C PHE A 175 6.21 9.78 10.24
N VAL A 176 5.20 10.07 11.05
CA VAL A 176 3.91 9.36 11.01
C VAL A 176 3.06 9.99 9.90
N THR A 177 3.22 9.49 8.70
CA THR A 177 2.63 10.06 7.49
C THR A 177 1.32 9.39 7.06
N GLY A 178 1.00 8.22 7.62
CA GLY A 178 0.10 7.30 6.94
C GLY A 178 0.81 6.61 5.77
N ILE A 179 0.13 5.69 5.10
CA ILE A 179 0.60 5.17 3.81
C ILE A 179 0.29 6.21 2.75
N PRO A 180 1.28 6.70 1.98
CA PRO A 180 1.03 7.73 0.96
C PRO A 180 0.03 7.25 -0.10
N VAL A 181 -0.94 8.09 -0.40
CA VAL A 181 -1.94 7.88 -1.46
C VAL A 181 -1.85 9.01 -2.47
N HIS A 182 -2.40 8.78 -3.66
CA HIS A 182 -2.45 9.81 -4.68
C HIS A 182 -3.23 11.04 -4.18
N LYS A 183 -2.81 12.25 -4.57
CA LYS A 183 -3.40 13.52 -4.11
C LYS A 183 -4.92 13.60 -4.30
N GLU A 184 -5.43 13.05 -5.39
CA GLU A 184 -6.88 12.97 -5.66
C GLU A 184 -7.64 12.29 -4.51
N MET A 185 -7.03 11.30 -3.84
CA MET A 185 -7.65 10.58 -2.73
C MET A 185 -7.66 11.37 -1.41
N LEU A 186 -6.84 12.42 -1.31
CA LEU A 186 -6.77 13.29 -0.13
C LEU A 186 -7.91 14.32 -0.09
N CYS A 187 -8.59 14.53 -1.20
CA CYS A 187 -9.75 15.43 -1.28
C CYS A 187 -10.98 14.75 -0.68
N THR A 188 -11.50 15.28 0.41
CA THR A 188 -12.73 14.79 1.06
C THR A 188 -13.89 15.73 0.77
N THR A 189 -14.51 15.61 -0.41
CA THR A 189 -15.74 16.32 -0.74
C THR A 189 -16.94 15.37 -0.76
N ARG A 190 -17.17 14.69 0.37
CA ARG A 190 -18.33 13.82 0.48
C ARG A 190 -19.58 14.66 0.78
N LEU A 191 -20.35 14.98 -0.26
CA LEU A 191 -21.57 15.82 -0.20
C LEU A 191 -22.85 15.04 -0.47
N HIS A 192 -22.79 13.69 -0.57
CA HIS A 192 -23.99 12.93 -0.87
C HIS A 192 -24.70 12.43 0.39
N ASN A 193 -26.02 12.34 0.31
CA ASN A 193 -26.83 11.64 1.30
C ASN A 193 -26.60 10.14 1.20
N PHE A 194 -26.80 9.42 2.30
CA PHE A 194 -26.69 7.95 2.34
C PHE A 194 -27.60 7.32 1.26
N ALA A 195 -26.97 6.77 0.23
CA ALA A 195 -27.63 6.22 -0.96
C ALA A 195 -27.62 4.68 -0.97
N ARG A 196 -27.04 4.03 0.05
CA ARG A 196 -26.89 2.57 0.18
C ARG A 196 -26.03 1.93 -0.90
N ASN A 197 -25.05 2.68 -1.42
CA ASN A 197 -24.09 2.21 -2.42
C ASN A 197 -22.90 1.54 -1.76
N ILE A 198 -22.66 0.28 -2.07
CA ILE A 198 -21.56 -0.52 -1.51
C ILE A 198 -20.58 -0.87 -2.62
N LEU A 199 -19.32 -0.49 -2.45
CA LEU A 199 -18.25 -0.92 -3.35
C LEU A 199 -17.72 -2.29 -2.93
N ILE A 200 -17.58 -3.20 -3.88
CA ILE A 200 -16.89 -4.49 -3.66
C ILE A 200 -15.62 -4.51 -4.51
N ALA A 201 -14.46 -4.64 -3.84
CA ALA A 201 -13.16 -4.58 -4.50
C ALA A 201 -12.28 -5.79 -4.13
N GLY A 202 -11.93 -6.61 -5.12
CA GLY A 202 -11.04 -7.77 -4.97
C GLY A 202 -9.56 -7.50 -5.29
N GLY A 203 -9.16 -6.23 -5.37
CA GLY A 203 -7.84 -5.80 -5.84
C GLY A 203 -7.69 -5.85 -7.37
N ASN A 204 -6.50 -5.46 -7.88
CA ASN A 204 -6.23 -5.34 -9.32
C ASN A 204 -6.50 -6.60 -10.14
N SER A 205 -6.37 -7.77 -9.53
CA SER A 205 -6.62 -9.07 -10.17
C SER A 205 -8.08 -9.50 -10.15
N GLY A 206 -8.99 -8.74 -9.53
CA GLY A 206 -10.40 -9.09 -9.40
C GLY A 206 -10.59 -10.44 -8.70
N LEU A 207 -9.80 -10.74 -7.66
CA LEU A 207 -9.86 -12.00 -6.92
C LEU A 207 -11.01 -11.95 -5.91
N LEU A 208 -12.23 -12.22 -6.37
CA LEU A 208 -13.43 -12.40 -5.54
C LEU A 208 -13.85 -13.86 -5.55
N ASP A 209 -14.21 -14.39 -4.38
CA ASP A 209 -14.88 -15.69 -4.31
C ASP A 209 -16.35 -15.51 -4.71
N CYS A 210 -16.63 -15.73 -6.00
CA CYS A 210 -17.97 -15.55 -6.56
C CYS A 210 -18.94 -16.65 -6.20
N THR A 211 -18.49 -17.75 -5.56
CA THR A 211 -19.37 -18.94 -5.36
C THR A 211 -20.44 -18.63 -4.33
N ASN A 212 -20.09 -17.92 -3.27
CA ASN A 212 -21.01 -17.53 -2.21
C ASN A 212 -21.57 -16.10 -2.38
N LEU A 213 -20.85 -15.26 -3.13
CA LEU A 213 -21.20 -13.85 -3.28
C LEU A 213 -22.56 -13.66 -4.00
N TYR A 214 -22.82 -14.44 -5.04
CA TYR A 214 -24.08 -14.36 -5.80
C TYR A 214 -25.31 -14.56 -4.89
N GLU A 215 -25.32 -15.63 -4.09
CA GLU A 215 -26.47 -15.95 -3.22
C GLU A 215 -26.66 -14.89 -2.13
N GLN A 216 -25.58 -14.35 -1.59
CA GLN A 216 -25.64 -13.29 -0.59
C GLN A 216 -26.16 -11.98 -1.17
N LEU A 217 -25.71 -11.59 -2.38
CA LEU A 217 -26.12 -10.36 -3.02
C LEU A 217 -27.55 -10.42 -3.56
N LYS A 218 -27.99 -11.60 -4.04
CA LYS A 218 -29.37 -11.82 -4.48
C LYS A 218 -30.39 -11.61 -3.38
N GLN A 219 -30.03 -11.93 -2.13
CA GLN A 219 -30.89 -11.78 -0.96
C GLN A 219 -30.88 -10.35 -0.37
N SER A 220 -30.03 -9.48 -0.89
CA SER A 220 -29.76 -8.15 -0.33
C SER A 220 -30.36 -7.06 -1.23
N GLU A 221 -31.66 -6.84 -1.14
CA GLU A 221 -32.37 -5.88 -1.96
C GLU A 221 -32.21 -4.42 -1.52
N HIS A 222 -31.73 -4.18 -0.29
CA HIS A 222 -31.66 -2.84 0.30
C HIS A 222 -30.41 -2.05 -0.07
N PHE A 223 -29.38 -2.69 -0.63
CA PHE A 223 -28.13 -2.06 -1.04
C PHE A 223 -27.89 -2.24 -2.52
N HIS A 224 -27.24 -1.25 -3.12
CA HIS A 224 -26.74 -1.31 -4.47
C HIS A 224 -25.25 -1.62 -4.47
N TYR A 225 -24.82 -2.67 -5.15
CA TYR A 225 -23.45 -3.15 -5.14
C TYR A 225 -22.72 -2.81 -6.44
N HIS A 226 -21.65 -2.05 -6.33
CA HIS A 226 -20.71 -1.75 -7.40
C HIS A 226 -19.51 -2.68 -7.30
N ILE A 227 -19.31 -3.58 -8.26
CA ILE A 227 -18.29 -4.63 -8.18
C ILE A 227 -17.13 -4.33 -9.11
N LEU A 228 -15.97 -3.97 -8.56
CA LEU A 228 -14.74 -3.80 -9.32
C LEU A 228 -14.17 -5.15 -9.73
N CYS A 229 -14.25 -5.46 -11.01
CA CYS A 229 -13.78 -6.71 -11.58
C CYS A 229 -12.27 -6.70 -11.88
N GLY A 230 -11.61 -5.55 -11.75
CA GLY A 230 -10.21 -5.41 -12.10
C GLY A 230 -9.95 -5.79 -13.56
N LYS A 231 -8.80 -6.39 -13.84
CA LYS A 231 -8.45 -6.90 -15.18
C LYS A 231 -9.08 -8.26 -15.51
N ASN A 232 -10.01 -8.75 -14.66
CA ASN A 232 -10.67 -10.05 -14.83
C ASN A 232 -11.95 -9.94 -15.66
N ASN A 233 -11.81 -9.96 -16.99
CA ASN A 233 -12.95 -9.86 -17.89
C ASN A 233 -13.93 -11.06 -17.76
N LYS A 234 -13.44 -12.25 -17.38
CA LYS A 234 -14.32 -13.41 -17.13
C LYS A 234 -15.24 -13.17 -15.94
N LEU A 235 -14.73 -12.56 -14.88
CA LEU A 235 -15.53 -12.12 -13.73
C LEU A 235 -16.58 -11.10 -14.14
N TYR A 236 -16.18 -10.08 -14.90
CA TYR A 236 -17.08 -9.03 -15.38
C TYR A 236 -18.27 -9.63 -16.15
N GLN A 237 -18.01 -10.51 -17.14
CA GLN A 237 -19.05 -11.18 -17.91
C GLN A 237 -19.93 -12.10 -17.05
N LYS A 238 -19.34 -12.79 -16.08
CA LYS A 238 -20.08 -13.64 -15.14
C LYS A 238 -21.08 -12.81 -14.32
N ILE A 239 -20.68 -11.64 -13.82
CA ILE A 239 -21.55 -10.78 -13.02
C ILE A 239 -22.68 -10.17 -13.87
N ILE A 240 -22.40 -9.76 -15.10
CA ILE A 240 -23.44 -9.32 -16.05
C ILE A 240 -24.51 -10.41 -16.24
N ALA A 241 -24.08 -11.66 -16.37
CA ALA A 241 -24.99 -12.80 -16.57
C ALA A 241 -25.91 -13.07 -15.36
N TRP A 242 -25.62 -12.53 -14.18
CA TRP A 242 -26.51 -12.66 -13.01
C TRP A 242 -27.83 -11.91 -13.18
N LYS A 243 -27.86 -10.83 -13.98
CA LYS A 243 -29.05 -10.01 -14.23
C LYS A 243 -29.76 -9.53 -12.96
N LEU A 244 -29.00 -9.23 -11.91
CA LEU A 244 -29.54 -8.69 -10.67
C LEU A 244 -29.60 -7.15 -10.75
N PRO A 245 -30.76 -6.51 -10.50
CA PRO A 245 -30.96 -5.07 -10.71
C PRO A 245 -30.16 -4.20 -9.72
N ASN A 246 -29.81 -4.75 -8.58
CA ASN A 246 -29.04 -4.09 -7.53
C ASN A 246 -27.53 -4.29 -7.65
N ILE A 247 -27.04 -4.79 -8.78
CA ILE A 247 -25.60 -5.03 -9.01
C ILE A 247 -25.12 -4.35 -10.28
N THR A 248 -24.06 -3.55 -10.15
CA THR A 248 -23.37 -2.90 -11.25
C THR A 248 -21.92 -3.42 -11.31
N PRO A 249 -21.57 -4.28 -12.27
CA PRO A 249 -20.17 -4.64 -12.50
C PRO A 249 -19.42 -3.47 -13.12
N LEU A 250 -18.21 -3.20 -12.60
CA LEU A 250 -17.32 -2.17 -13.10
C LEU A 250 -16.06 -2.81 -13.70
N PRO A 251 -15.60 -2.38 -14.87
CA PRO A 251 -14.35 -2.82 -15.45
C PRO A 251 -13.15 -2.27 -14.64
N TYR A 252 -11.94 -2.55 -15.12
CA TYR A 252 -10.74 -1.95 -14.54
C TYR A 252 -10.76 -0.44 -14.73
N ILE A 253 -10.66 0.31 -13.63
CA ILE A 253 -10.56 1.77 -13.63
C ILE A 253 -9.08 2.14 -13.50
N GLU A 254 -8.55 2.79 -14.52
CA GLU A 254 -7.15 3.21 -14.58
C GLU A 254 -6.98 4.64 -14.05
N SER A 255 -7.95 5.48 -14.30
CA SER A 255 -7.94 6.90 -13.91
C SER A 255 -8.10 7.07 -12.39
N ARG A 256 -7.16 7.79 -11.77
CA ARG A 256 -7.23 8.15 -10.35
C ARG A 256 -8.41 9.06 -10.04
N THR A 257 -8.69 10.00 -10.93
CA THR A 257 -9.86 10.90 -10.80
C THR A 257 -11.16 10.12 -10.86
N GLU A 258 -11.30 9.18 -11.81
CA GLU A 258 -12.50 8.34 -11.92
C GLU A 258 -12.67 7.44 -10.68
N MET A 259 -11.57 6.85 -10.17
CA MET A 259 -11.60 6.05 -8.94
C MET A 259 -11.98 6.90 -7.73
N ASN A 260 -11.47 8.13 -7.65
CA ASN A 260 -11.82 9.10 -6.61
C ASN A 260 -13.32 9.44 -6.65
N CYS A 261 -13.86 9.75 -7.82
CA CYS A 261 -15.29 10.01 -8.00
C CYS A 261 -16.16 8.81 -7.63
N LEU A 262 -15.68 7.58 -7.92
CA LEU A 262 -16.36 6.35 -7.50
C LEU A 262 -16.41 6.24 -5.98
N TYR A 263 -15.28 6.40 -5.29
CA TYR A 263 -15.26 6.37 -3.82
C TYR A 263 -16.21 7.39 -3.19
N ASP A 264 -16.27 8.61 -3.76
CA ASP A 264 -17.14 9.68 -3.23
C ASP A 264 -18.64 9.36 -3.33
N GLN A 265 -19.05 8.44 -4.22
CA GLN A 265 -20.43 7.98 -4.39
C GLN A 265 -20.79 6.78 -3.50
N MET A 266 -19.84 6.20 -2.80
CA MET A 266 -20.04 4.99 -2.00
C MET A 266 -20.33 5.30 -0.54
N ASP A 267 -21.06 4.42 0.11
CA ASP A 267 -21.38 4.50 1.54
C ASP A 267 -20.51 3.55 2.38
N ALA A 268 -20.00 2.49 1.78
CA ALA A 268 -19.05 1.58 2.39
C ALA A 268 -18.28 0.81 1.32
N ILE A 269 -17.22 0.13 1.74
CA ILE A 269 -16.46 -0.78 0.89
C ILE A 269 -16.33 -2.16 1.53
N ILE A 270 -16.46 -3.18 0.70
CA ILE A 270 -16.09 -4.57 1.02
C ILE A 270 -14.81 -4.89 0.24
N THR A 271 -13.72 -5.15 0.95
CA THR A 271 -12.41 -5.34 0.29
C THR A 271 -11.50 -6.29 1.06
N LYS A 272 -10.30 -6.51 0.55
CA LYS A 272 -9.18 -7.12 1.27
C LYS A 272 -8.38 -6.06 2.03
N PRO A 273 -7.71 -6.39 3.13
CA PRO A 273 -6.98 -5.42 3.94
C PRO A 273 -5.59 -5.09 3.37
N GLY A 274 -5.51 -4.73 2.09
CA GLY A 274 -4.28 -4.26 1.44
C GLY A 274 -3.96 -2.81 1.82
N GLY A 275 -2.71 -2.52 2.20
CA GLY A 275 -2.33 -1.25 2.81
C GLY A 275 -2.78 -0.01 2.03
N VAL A 276 -2.55 0.03 0.71
CA VAL A 276 -2.86 1.23 -0.11
C VAL A 276 -4.37 1.42 -0.29
N THR A 277 -5.11 0.38 -0.69
CA THR A 277 -6.58 0.49 -0.84
C THR A 277 -7.23 0.90 0.48
N ILE A 278 -6.80 0.30 1.60
CA ILE A 278 -7.28 0.70 2.93
C ILE A 278 -6.98 2.18 3.19
N SER A 279 -5.77 2.66 2.88
CA SER A 279 -5.41 4.06 3.13
C SER A 279 -6.22 5.04 2.26
N GLU A 280 -6.45 4.72 0.98
CA GLU A 280 -7.35 5.50 0.12
C GLU A 280 -8.76 5.61 0.72
N VAL A 281 -9.29 4.48 1.16
CA VAL A 281 -10.65 4.39 1.74
C VAL A 281 -10.74 5.09 3.10
N LEU A 282 -9.69 5.01 3.93
CA LEU A 282 -9.61 5.76 5.18
C LEU A 282 -9.66 7.28 4.92
N HIS A 283 -8.94 7.80 3.93
CA HIS A 283 -9.03 9.21 3.53
C HIS A 283 -10.44 9.59 3.08
N LYS A 284 -11.16 8.67 2.43
CA LYS A 284 -12.57 8.85 2.07
C LYS A 284 -13.55 8.65 3.24
N ARG A 285 -13.07 8.23 4.41
CA ARG A 285 -13.87 7.98 5.62
C ARG A 285 -15.00 6.98 5.39
N LEU A 286 -14.82 6.05 4.45
CA LEU A 286 -15.79 5.00 4.16
C LEU A 286 -15.66 3.87 5.19
N PRO A 287 -16.75 3.34 5.74
CA PRO A 287 -16.76 2.08 6.48
C PRO A 287 -16.16 0.94 5.67
N ILE A 288 -15.24 0.19 6.31
CA ILE A 288 -14.46 -0.85 5.66
C ILE A 288 -14.90 -2.21 6.20
N PHE A 289 -15.36 -3.07 5.31
CA PHE A 289 -15.67 -4.46 5.60
C PHE A 289 -14.66 -5.38 4.90
N VAL A 290 -14.06 -6.30 5.64
CA VAL A 290 -13.08 -7.24 5.11
C VAL A 290 -13.73 -8.59 4.92
N HIS A 291 -13.82 -9.04 3.65
CA HIS A 291 -14.46 -10.31 3.29
C HIS A 291 -13.50 -11.51 3.24
N SER A 292 -12.24 -11.26 2.97
CA SER A 292 -11.21 -12.29 2.84
C SER A 292 -9.82 -11.71 3.06
N VAL A 293 -8.90 -12.59 3.47
CA VAL A 293 -7.54 -12.21 3.84
C VAL A 293 -6.58 -13.19 3.17
N LEU A 294 -5.57 -12.67 2.51
CA LEU A 294 -4.44 -13.49 2.08
C LEU A 294 -3.52 -13.73 3.28
N PRO A 295 -3.09 -15.00 3.49
CA PRO A 295 -2.18 -15.31 4.58
C PRO A 295 -0.86 -14.51 4.50
N GLY A 296 -0.40 -14.06 5.66
CA GLY A 296 0.81 -13.26 5.78
C GLY A 296 0.53 -11.77 5.94
N GLN A 297 0.87 -10.95 4.96
CA GLN A 297 0.76 -9.48 5.01
C GLN A 297 -0.63 -8.98 5.41
N GLU A 298 -1.66 -9.49 4.72
CA GLU A 298 -3.02 -9.02 4.93
C GLU A 298 -3.56 -9.40 6.32
N GLU A 299 -3.09 -10.52 6.93
CA GLU A 299 -3.46 -10.90 8.30
C GLU A 299 -2.96 -9.87 9.33
N HIS A 300 -1.74 -9.36 9.16
CA HIS A 300 -1.18 -8.34 10.03
C HIS A 300 -1.90 -7.00 9.87
N ASN A 301 -2.19 -6.60 8.63
CA ASN A 301 -2.98 -5.40 8.35
C ASN A 301 -4.36 -5.50 8.99
N LEU A 302 -5.08 -6.62 8.79
CA LEU A 302 -6.41 -6.83 9.36
C LEU A 302 -6.39 -6.72 10.89
N ARG A 303 -5.42 -7.37 11.54
CA ARG A 303 -5.29 -7.31 13.00
C ARG A 303 -5.23 -5.87 13.49
N TYR A 304 -4.32 -5.06 12.93
CA TYR A 304 -4.21 -3.65 13.31
C TYR A 304 -5.52 -2.90 13.07
N LEU A 305 -6.13 -3.05 11.90
CA LEU A 305 -7.35 -2.35 11.53
C LEU A 305 -8.52 -2.69 12.43
N THR A 306 -8.70 -3.96 12.79
CA THR A 306 -9.78 -4.40 13.69
C THR A 306 -9.53 -3.99 15.14
N GLU A 307 -8.31 -4.11 15.64
CA GLU A 307 -7.93 -3.64 16.98
C GLU A 307 -8.14 -2.13 17.16
N LYS A 308 -8.02 -1.35 16.08
CA LYS A 308 -8.24 0.10 16.09
C LYS A 308 -9.68 0.51 15.72
N GLY A 309 -10.56 -0.43 15.43
CA GLY A 309 -11.93 -0.13 14.99
C GLY A 309 -11.99 0.58 13.63
N LEU A 310 -10.97 0.40 12.78
CA LEU A 310 -10.88 1.01 11.44
C LEU A 310 -11.47 0.13 10.34
N ALA A 311 -11.72 -1.15 10.63
CA ALA A 311 -12.38 -2.08 9.73
C ALA A 311 -13.13 -3.17 10.49
N TYR A 312 -14.11 -3.77 9.82
CA TYR A 312 -14.96 -4.86 10.33
C TYR A 312 -14.71 -6.12 9.51
N THR A 313 -14.58 -7.27 10.16
CA THR A 313 -14.46 -8.56 9.48
C THR A 313 -15.85 -9.13 9.22
N LEU A 314 -16.14 -9.50 7.98
CA LEU A 314 -17.39 -10.17 7.62
C LEU A 314 -17.36 -11.65 8.03
N ASN A 315 -18.41 -12.09 8.70
CA ASN A 315 -18.65 -13.49 9.03
C ASN A 315 -19.33 -14.19 7.83
N LYS A 316 -18.68 -15.21 7.26
CA LYS A 316 -19.19 -15.94 6.10
C LYS A 316 -20.48 -16.76 6.37
N HIS A 317 -20.79 -17.01 7.64
CA HIS A 317 -21.95 -17.77 8.07
C HIS A 317 -23.17 -16.90 8.41
N GLU A 318 -23.02 -15.58 8.34
CA GLU A 318 -24.09 -14.62 8.59
C GLU A 318 -24.49 -13.90 7.29
N SER A 319 -25.73 -13.42 7.24
CA SER A 319 -26.21 -12.62 6.13
C SER A 319 -25.36 -11.36 5.95
N LEU A 320 -24.79 -11.15 4.74
CA LEU A 320 -24.05 -9.94 4.40
C LEU A 320 -24.88 -8.69 4.66
N HIS A 321 -26.13 -8.71 4.21
CA HIS A 321 -27.08 -7.63 4.39
C HIS A 321 -27.21 -7.23 5.86
N HIS A 322 -27.45 -8.21 6.75
CA HIS A 322 -27.60 -7.94 8.18
C HIS A 322 -26.33 -7.33 8.80
N GLN A 323 -25.16 -7.83 8.46
CA GLN A 323 -23.89 -7.29 8.94
C GLN A 323 -23.66 -5.84 8.49
N LEU A 324 -24.01 -5.51 7.24
CA LEU A 324 -23.93 -4.13 6.74
C LEU A 324 -24.91 -3.22 7.47
N GLU A 325 -26.15 -3.65 7.69
CA GLU A 325 -27.16 -2.87 8.41
C GLU A 325 -26.80 -2.60 9.86
N GLN A 326 -26.26 -3.58 10.56
CA GLN A 326 -25.82 -3.43 11.95
C GLN A 326 -24.85 -2.26 12.16
N LEU A 327 -24.02 -1.96 11.17
CA LEU A 327 -23.14 -0.80 11.23
C LEU A 327 -23.78 0.43 10.56
N LEU A 328 -24.17 0.32 9.28
CA LEU A 328 -24.48 1.48 8.45
C LEU A 328 -25.78 2.17 8.83
N LEU A 329 -26.73 1.44 9.41
CA LEU A 329 -28.03 1.98 9.89
C LEU A 329 -28.04 2.24 11.39
N ASN A 330 -26.98 1.90 12.12
CA ASN A 330 -26.85 2.14 13.54
C ASN A 330 -26.01 3.41 13.78
N GLU A 331 -26.67 4.51 14.21
CA GLU A 331 -25.99 5.80 14.40
C GLU A 331 -24.92 5.76 15.50
N GLU A 332 -25.10 4.96 16.55
CA GLU A 332 -24.10 4.81 17.62
C GLU A 332 -22.84 4.10 17.08
N ALA A 333 -23.02 3.00 16.34
CA ALA A 333 -21.93 2.28 15.71
C ALA A 333 -21.18 3.14 14.68
N MET A 334 -21.91 3.91 13.86
CA MET A 334 -21.33 4.85 12.92
C MET A 334 -20.61 6.01 13.59
N SER A 335 -21.15 6.53 14.68
CA SER A 335 -20.50 7.58 15.49
C SER A 335 -19.19 7.07 16.08
N HIS A 336 -19.20 5.86 16.63
CA HIS A 336 -17.99 5.21 17.14
C HIS A 336 -16.94 5.04 16.02
N TYR A 337 -17.34 4.51 14.86
CA TYR A 337 -16.45 4.36 13.71
C TYR A 337 -15.82 5.71 13.29
N ARG A 338 -16.62 6.77 13.18
CA ARG A 338 -16.12 8.12 12.84
C ARG A 338 -15.08 8.62 13.87
N GLN A 339 -15.27 8.32 15.17
CA GLN A 339 -14.30 8.66 16.22
C GLN A 339 -12.98 7.91 16.05
N GLN A 340 -13.01 6.61 15.71
CA GLN A 340 -11.80 5.83 15.46
C GLN A 340 -11.03 6.38 14.25
N ILE A 341 -11.72 6.69 13.15
CA ILE A 341 -11.12 7.34 11.98
C ILE A 341 -10.49 8.69 12.35
N ALA A 342 -11.20 9.54 13.10
CA ALA A 342 -10.66 10.82 13.56
C ALA A 342 -9.41 10.63 14.42
N SER A 343 -9.42 9.65 15.33
CA SER A 343 -8.26 9.30 16.17
C SER A 343 -7.06 8.87 15.34
N TYR A 344 -7.26 8.05 14.31
CA TYR A 344 -6.20 7.66 13.38
C TYR A 344 -5.59 8.89 12.70
N PHE A 345 -6.40 9.75 12.08
CA PHE A 345 -5.93 10.94 11.38
C PHE A 345 -5.27 11.98 12.30
N ASN A 346 -5.71 12.09 13.57
CA ASN A 346 -5.08 12.98 14.53
C ASN A 346 -3.62 12.61 14.83
N ASN A 347 -3.23 11.37 14.66
CA ASN A 347 -1.86 10.91 14.82
C ASN A 347 -0.98 11.14 13.56
N LEU A 348 -1.57 11.46 12.40
CA LEU A 348 -0.83 11.72 11.18
C LEU A 348 -0.30 13.15 11.15
N GLN A 349 0.94 13.30 10.69
CA GLN A 349 1.60 14.59 10.48
C GLN A 349 1.22 15.24 9.15
N LEU A 350 0.83 14.42 8.16
CA LEU A 350 0.48 14.86 6.81
C LEU A 350 -0.92 14.32 6.46
N LYS A 351 -1.86 15.21 6.16
CA LYS A 351 -3.28 14.88 5.95
C LYS A 351 -3.82 15.41 4.64
N THR A 352 -3.21 16.47 4.09
CA THR A 352 -3.64 17.12 2.85
C THR A 352 -2.56 17.07 1.78
N ALA A 353 -2.94 17.33 0.54
CA ALA A 353 -2.01 17.37 -0.58
C ALA A 353 -0.96 18.47 -0.38
N GLU A 354 -1.38 19.64 0.11
CA GLU A 354 -0.51 20.79 0.36
C GLU A 354 0.54 20.48 1.44
N GLU A 355 0.14 19.78 2.51
CA GLU A 355 1.08 19.33 3.56
C GLU A 355 2.12 18.36 3.01
N TRP A 356 1.69 17.40 2.17
CA TRP A 356 2.59 16.47 1.50
C TRP A 356 3.56 17.19 0.56
N GLU A 357 3.08 18.10 -0.26
CA GLU A 357 3.90 18.88 -1.19
C GLU A 357 4.94 19.70 -0.45
N ALA A 358 4.53 20.44 0.59
CA ALA A 358 5.43 21.25 1.43
C ALA A 358 6.49 20.38 2.13
N PHE A 359 6.08 19.22 2.64
CA PHE A 359 6.97 18.29 3.32
C PHE A 359 8.01 17.68 2.35
N MET A 360 7.59 17.26 1.17
CA MET A 360 8.51 16.71 0.16
C MET A 360 9.51 17.77 -0.32
N GLN A 361 9.07 19.01 -0.53
CA GLN A 361 9.96 20.13 -0.86
C GLN A 361 10.98 20.41 0.25
N TRP A 362 10.53 20.42 1.52
CA TRP A 362 11.42 20.60 2.65
C TRP A 362 12.48 19.50 2.73
N MET A 363 12.06 18.25 2.59
CA MET A 363 12.96 17.10 2.64
C MET A 363 14.02 17.16 1.55
N LEU A 364 13.64 17.45 0.31
CA LEU A 364 14.55 17.54 -0.81
C LEU A 364 15.54 18.70 -0.65
N LYS A 365 15.08 19.87 -0.22
CA LYS A 365 15.97 21.02 0.07
C LYS A 365 16.98 20.71 1.16
N LYS A 366 16.56 20.07 2.24
CA LYS A 366 17.44 19.67 3.35
C LYS A 366 18.59 18.78 2.86
N GLN A 367 18.29 17.81 1.97
CA GLN A 367 19.31 16.89 1.44
C GLN A 367 20.29 17.60 0.48
N LEU A 368 19.81 18.53 -0.34
CA LEU A 368 20.64 19.29 -1.26
C LEU A 368 21.65 20.20 -0.52
N VAL A 369 21.26 20.75 0.63
CA VAL A 369 22.16 21.60 1.44
C VAL A 369 23.20 20.74 2.18
N THR A 370 22.82 19.60 2.72
CA THR A 370 23.75 18.71 3.44
C THR A 370 24.71 17.96 2.50
N GLY A 371 24.27 17.60 1.29
CA GLY A 371 25.11 16.94 0.27
C GLY A 371 26.20 17.88 -0.30
N ALA A 372 26.00 19.19 -0.27
CA ALA A 372 26.99 20.19 -0.70
C ALA A 372 28.13 20.40 0.31
N MET A 373 28.06 19.81 1.50
CA MET A 373 29.05 19.96 2.58
C MET A 373 29.98 18.74 2.76
N CYS A 374 29.96 17.74 1.88
CA CYS A 374 30.98 16.68 1.90
C CYS A 374 32.21 17.14 1.11
N PRO A 375 33.35 17.47 1.77
CA PRO A 375 34.60 17.65 1.04
C PRO A 375 35.09 16.31 0.52
N ALA A 376 35.76 16.38 -0.65
CA ALA A 376 36.39 15.27 -1.36
C ALA A 376 37.45 14.52 -0.55
#